data_d77fb00864f82dc43fc41d4c4d279017
#
_entry.id   d77fb00864f82dc43fc41d4c4d279017
#
_cell.length_a   1.000
_cell.length_b   1.000
_cell.length_c   1.000
_cell.angle_alpha   90.00
_cell.angle_beta   90.00
_cell.angle_gamma   90.00
#
_symmetry.space_group_name_H-M   'P 1'
#
loop_
_entity.id
_entity.type
_entity.pdbx_description
1 polymer ?
#
loop_
_entity_poly.entity_id
_entity_poly.type
_entity_poly.pdbx_seq_one_letter_code
_entity_poly.pdbx_strand_id
1 'polypeptide(L)'
;VKRVVVLLVAVLAMAAPVVGEAAQTPAIMPLAEVRPGMRGIGKTVVFGQRVDEFRFEVLDILQSGGGPIGSDKLILFRMFGPLAERTGGTAAGMSGSPMYINGRLIGALSAAFAWQAGQRDIALATPIQDMLKVLDRPSRPTSALPTYHASRPHVIGGRVVDRVVVTADPFRALGLLAGLPANTAVATPAVVTFTRGLSPRANRILANLLEPKGHEILQGHGGRGDFAARPLEPGSSVGIQEVRGDVEFGGICTVTTKIGNRVLVCGHPWENLGDVDYALTASEVVTVVRALPRPFKVGNLGQIIGVIDQDRGTAIAGTLGRLPRLFNVRVVVTDQDTGSRTELGAQVVRRRDLARAFTPLIALSAIERARNQAGGEGTAIVKLTLRAKGLPAPIVRENMFYSTQDVATASVLDIVDALELAFYNDLRALEPYDLTVETVLMKRRMTASIVDA
;
A
#
# COMPACT_ATOMS: atom_id res chain seq x y z
N VAL A 1 72.81 -24.81 -10.26
CA VAL A 1 72.19 -23.66 -9.52
C VAL A 1 71.40 -22.81 -10.54
N LYS A 2 70.03 -23.00 -10.65
CA LYS A 2 69.19 -22.24 -11.52
C LYS A 2 68.49 -21.18 -10.63
N ARG A 3 68.73 -19.90 -10.92
CA ARG A 3 68.03 -18.78 -10.29
C ARG A 3 66.68 -18.56 -10.98
N VAL A 4 65.59 -18.71 -10.23
CA VAL A 4 64.25 -18.32 -10.67
C VAL A 4 64.05 -16.84 -10.29
N VAL A 5 63.85 -16.00 -11.30
CA VAL A 5 63.44 -14.57 -11.11
C VAL A 5 61.91 -14.54 -11.11
N VAL A 6 61.33 -14.19 -9.98
CA VAL A 6 59.89 -13.95 -9.85
C VAL A 6 59.62 -12.45 -10.17
N LEU A 7 58.94 -12.20 -11.29
CA LEU A 7 58.47 -10.87 -11.66
C LEU A 7 57.15 -10.61 -10.94
N LEU A 8 57.16 -9.67 -9.98
CA LEU A 8 55.93 -9.14 -9.36
C LEU A 8 55.35 -8.08 -10.28
N VAL A 9 54.22 -8.36 -10.94
CA VAL A 9 53.44 -7.37 -11.68
C VAL A 9 52.47 -6.72 -10.68
N ALA A 10 52.74 -5.49 -10.29
CA ALA A 10 51.82 -4.68 -9.50
C ALA A 10 50.71 -4.13 -10.42
N VAL A 11 49.49 -4.68 -10.32
CA VAL A 11 48.30 -4.10 -10.97
C VAL A 11 47.82 -2.91 -10.12
N LEU A 12 48.14 -1.71 -10.57
CA LEU A 12 47.53 -0.48 -10.05
C LEU A 12 46.08 -0.43 -10.55
N ALA A 13 45.13 -0.81 -9.70
CA ALA A 13 43.71 -0.55 -9.95
C ALA A 13 43.47 0.95 -9.79
N MET A 14 43.40 1.70 -10.88
CA MET A 14 42.87 3.06 -10.86
C MET A 14 41.39 3.01 -10.46
N ALA A 15 41.09 3.32 -9.22
CA ALA A 15 39.74 3.62 -8.79
C ALA A 15 39.32 4.92 -9.48
N ALA A 16 38.55 4.80 -10.57
CA ALA A 16 37.88 5.96 -11.14
C ALA A 16 36.94 6.55 -10.07
N PRO A 17 36.96 7.87 -9.82
CA PRO A 17 36.01 8.47 -8.89
C PRO A 17 34.61 8.21 -9.43
N VAL A 18 33.75 7.56 -8.64
CA VAL A 18 32.30 7.51 -8.89
C VAL A 18 31.84 8.95 -8.76
N VAL A 19 31.71 9.65 -9.88
CA VAL A 19 31.08 10.96 -9.93
C VAL A 19 29.63 10.72 -9.49
N GLY A 20 29.33 11.04 -8.23
CA GLY A 20 27.97 11.01 -7.72
C GLY A 20 27.14 11.93 -8.59
N GLU A 21 26.13 11.36 -9.25
CA GLU A 21 25.16 12.10 -10.04
C GLU A 21 24.53 13.15 -9.12
N ALA A 22 24.85 14.42 -9.36
CA ALA A 22 24.33 15.51 -8.56
C ALA A 22 22.80 15.40 -8.57
N ALA A 23 22.18 15.41 -7.39
CA ALA A 23 20.73 15.29 -7.24
C ALA A 23 20.05 16.42 -8.01
N GLN A 24 19.63 16.13 -9.26
CA GLN A 24 18.96 17.12 -10.10
C GLN A 24 17.54 17.32 -9.57
N THR A 25 17.31 18.50 -9.00
CA THR A 25 15.95 18.95 -8.71
C THR A 25 15.20 19.13 -10.04
N PRO A 26 14.00 18.55 -10.23
CA PRO A 26 13.28 18.69 -11.49
C PRO A 26 12.92 20.14 -11.76
N ALA A 27 12.97 20.57 -13.01
CA ALA A 27 12.45 21.87 -13.40
C ALA A 27 10.94 21.93 -13.11
N ILE A 28 10.52 22.86 -12.27
CA ILE A 28 9.14 23.00 -11.80
C ILE A 28 8.46 24.17 -12.51
N MET A 29 7.20 23.97 -12.90
CA MET A 29 6.29 25.08 -13.23
C MET A 29 5.44 25.40 -12.01
N PRO A 30 5.58 26.58 -11.40
CA PRO A 30 4.73 26.99 -10.29
C PRO A 30 3.25 26.93 -10.67
N LEU A 31 2.39 26.54 -9.72
CA LEU A 31 0.95 26.45 -9.96
C LEU A 31 0.36 27.80 -10.44
N ALA A 32 0.96 28.90 -10.00
CA ALA A 32 0.59 30.25 -10.44
C ALA A 32 0.77 30.50 -11.96
N GLU A 33 1.56 29.69 -12.64
CA GLU A 33 1.76 29.74 -14.10
C GLU A 33 0.82 28.80 -14.86
N VAL A 34 0.25 27.78 -14.18
CA VAL A 34 -0.65 26.80 -14.79
C VAL A 34 -1.99 27.44 -15.11
N ARG A 35 -2.51 27.27 -16.32
CA ARG A 35 -3.76 27.84 -16.80
C ARG A 35 -4.63 26.80 -17.48
N PRO A 36 -5.98 26.92 -17.40
CA PRO A 36 -6.90 26.16 -18.23
C PRO A 36 -6.55 26.23 -19.72
N GLY A 37 -6.70 25.10 -20.43
CA GLY A 37 -6.35 24.95 -21.83
C GLY A 37 -4.89 24.57 -22.09
N MET A 38 -3.99 24.65 -21.11
CA MET A 38 -2.62 24.17 -21.25
C MET A 38 -2.60 22.66 -21.43
N ARG A 39 -1.76 22.18 -22.35
CA ARG A 39 -1.56 20.76 -22.66
C ARG A 39 -0.18 20.30 -22.27
N GLY A 40 -0.09 19.04 -21.89
CA GLY A 40 1.17 18.44 -21.47
C GLY A 40 1.18 16.93 -21.58
N ILE A 41 2.23 16.32 -21.04
CA ILE A 41 2.42 14.88 -20.97
C ILE A 41 2.52 14.44 -19.52
N GLY A 42 1.94 13.28 -19.21
CA GLY A 42 2.17 12.57 -17.95
C GLY A 42 2.87 11.26 -18.22
N LYS A 43 3.52 10.69 -17.19
CA LYS A 43 4.29 9.45 -17.30
C LYS A 43 3.76 8.39 -16.32
N THR A 44 3.67 7.15 -16.78
CA THR A 44 3.18 6.03 -15.96
C THR A 44 3.63 4.69 -16.55
N VAL A 45 3.52 3.61 -15.80
CA VAL A 45 3.69 2.25 -16.31
C VAL A 45 2.31 1.61 -16.44
N VAL A 46 2.01 0.98 -17.57
CA VAL A 46 0.77 0.21 -17.80
C VAL A 46 1.04 -1.24 -18.17
N PHE A 47 2.30 -1.61 -18.42
CA PHE A 47 2.75 -2.98 -18.66
C PHE A 47 4.24 -3.13 -18.32
N GLY A 48 4.60 -4.21 -17.64
CA GLY A 48 5.98 -4.48 -17.22
C GLY A 48 6.49 -3.40 -16.27
N GLN A 49 7.69 -2.90 -16.59
CA GLN A 49 8.34 -1.80 -15.87
C GLN A 49 8.65 -0.61 -16.80
N ARG A 50 8.17 -0.65 -18.05
CA ARG A 50 8.42 0.42 -19.02
C ARG A 50 7.51 1.60 -18.75
N VAL A 51 8.09 2.80 -18.67
CA VAL A 51 7.35 4.06 -18.56
C VAL A 51 6.75 4.40 -19.92
N ASP A 52 5.44 4.60 -19.93
CA ASP A 52 4.64 5.07 -21.07
C ASP A 52 4.20 6.52 -20.80
N GLU A 53 3.89 7.26 -21.88
CA GLU A 53 3.40 8.63 -21.79
C GLU A 53 1.92 8.74 -22.16
N PHE A 54 1.18 9.59 -21.41
CA PHE A 54 -0.17 10.00 -21.75
C PHE A 54 -0.25 11.51 -21.96
N ARG A 55 -1.22 11.95 -22.75
CA ARG A 55 -1.49 13.37 -22.96
C ARG A 55 -2.58 13.86 -22.03
N PHE A 56 -2.48 15.11 -21.59
CA PHE A 56 -3.52 15.75 -20.82
C PHE A 56 -3.73 17.21 -21.20
N GLU A 57 -4.90 17.75 -20.83
CA GLU A 57 -5.27 19.15 -20.90
C GLU A 57 -5.76 19.62 -19.55
N VAL A 58 -5.25 20.74 -19.05
CA VAL A 58 -5.73 21.39 -17.82
C VAL A 58 -7.11 21.99 -18.10
N LEU A 59 -8.10 21.61 -17.29
CA LEU A 59 -9.46 22.10 -17.40
C LEU A 59 -9.71 23.30 -16.46
N ASP A 60 -9.18 23.21 -15.23
CA ASP A 60 -9.33 24.23 -14.20
C ASP A 60 -8.32 24.07 -13.05
N ILE A 61 -8.21 25.08 -12.20
CA ILE A 61 -7.54 25.04 -10.92
C ILE A 61 -8.59 25.16 -9.83
N LEU A 62 -8.91 24.05 -9.19
CA LEU A 62 -9.86 24.00 -8.10
C LEU A 62 -9.27 24.63 -6.85
N GLN A 63 -10.06 25.42 -6.10
CA GLN A 63 -9.63 26.02 -4.86
C GLN A 63 -10.39 25.41 -3.69
N SER A 64 -9.69 25.13 -2.60
CA SER A 64 -10.28 24.63 -1.36
C SER A 64 -11.08 25.75 -0.68
N GLY A 65 -12.28 25.39 -0.23
CA GLY A 65 -13.08 26.25 0.68
C GLY A 65 -12.63 26.18 2.14
N GLY A 66 -11.40 25.76 2.40
CA GLY A 66 -10.86 25.48 3.73
C GLY A 66 -11.05 24.00 4.08
N GLY A 67 -10.04 23.18 3.90
CA GLY A 67 -10.09 21.75 4.18
C GLY A 67 -8.70 21.14 4.30
N PRO A 68 -8.64 19.97 4.86
CA PRO A 68 -7.46 19.39 5.50
C PRO A 68 -6.71 18.33 4.72
N ILE A 69 -6.98 18.06 3.47
CA ILE A 69 -6.05 17.31 2.63
C ILE A 69 -5.06 18.33 2.09
N GLY A 70 -3.92 18.37 2.70
CA GLY A 70 -2.64 19.00 2.44
C GLY A 70 -2.45 20.04 1.33
N SER A 71 -3.33 20.16 0.35
CA SER A 71 -3.25 21.14 -0.74
C SER A 71 -4.47 22.03 -0.77
N ASP A 72 -4.24 23.35 -0.78
CA ASP A 72 -5.32 24.34 -0.93
C ASP A 72 -5.87 24.39 -2.35
N LYS A 73 -5.19 23.79 -3.32
CA LYS A 73 -5.57 23.80 -4.73
C LYS A 73 -5.29 22.45 -5.37
N LEU A 74 -6.17 22.05 -6.30
CA LEU A 74 -5.98 20.86 -7.14
C LEU A 74 -6.09 21.26 -8.62
N ILE A 75 -5.36 20.54 -9.47
CA ILE A 75 -5.42 20.71 -10.92
C ILE A 75 -6.48 19.76 -11.46
N LEU A 76 -7.57 20.27 -12.01
CA LEU A 76 -8.53 19.48 -12.77
C LEU A 76 -8.00 19.32 -14.20
N PHE A 77 -7.92 18.10 -14.67
CA PHE A 77 -7.41 17.82 -16.02
C PHE A 77 -8.20 16.73 -16.73
N ARG A 78 -8.06 16.69 -18.05
CA ARG A 78 -8.56 15.61 -18.91
C ARG A 78 -7.38 14.85 -19.50
N MET A 79 -7.35 13.54 -19.32
CA MET A 79 -6.44 12.63 -20.00
C MET A 79 -7.00 12.27 -21.39
N PHE A 80 -6.17 12.20 -22.42
CA PHE A 80 -6.62 11.85 -23.77
C PHE A 80 -5.52 11.14 -24.58
N GLY A 81 -5.89 10.64 -25.75
CA GLY A 81 -5.00 9.96 -26.68
C GLY A 81 -4.89 8.44 -26.46
N PRO A 82 -4.00 7.76 -27.19
CA PRO A 82 -4.00 6.30 -27.28
C PRO A 82 -3.85 5.57 -25.95
N LEU A 83 -3.09 6.14 -24.98
CA LEU A 83 -2.96 5.52 -23.66
C LEU A 83 -4.27 5.60 -22.88
N ALA A 84 -4.97 6.74 -22.93
CA ALA A 84 -6.29 6.91 -22.29
C ALA A 84 -7.31 5.91 -22.85
N GLU A 85 -7.32 5.71 -24.16
CA GLU A 85 -8.19 4.72 -24.82
C GLU A 85 -7.85 3.30 -24.40
N ARG A 86 -6.56 2.95 -24.35
CA ARG A 86 -6.08 1.62 -23.95
C ARG A 86 -6.42 1.29 -22.50
N THR A 87 -6.30 2.25 -21.59
CA THR A 87 -6.56 2.05 -20.16
C THR A 87 -8.01 2.28 -19.75
N GLY A 88 -8.83 2.86 -20.61
CA GLY A 88 -10.19 3.31 -20.27
C GLY A 88 -10.20 4.56 -19.41
N GLY A 89 -9.22 5.46 -19.59
CA GLY A 89 -8.99 6.66 -18.80
C GLY A 89 -7.98 6.48 -17.69
N THR A 90 -8.11 7.24 -16.61
CA THR A 90 -7.24 7.13 -15.43
C THR A 90 -7.56 5.87 -14.63
N ALA A 91 -6.52 5.13 -14.23
CA ALA A 91 -6.64 3.87 -13.51
C ALA A 91 -6.02 3.97 -12.11
N ALA A 92 -6.57 3.25 -11.14
CA ALA A 92 -5.95 3.07 -9.83
C ALA A 92 -4.53 2.47 -9.99
N GLY A 93 -3.57 2.96 -9.22
CA GLY A 93 -2.16 2.66 -9.40
C GLY A 93 -1.43 3.63 -10.36
N MET A 94 -2.14 4.46 -11.15
CA MET A 94 -1.54 5.60 -11.84
C MET A 94 -1.32 6.80 -10.91
N SER A 95 -1.84 6.78 -9.72
CA SER A 95 -1.62 7.79 -8.68
C SER A 95 -0.13 8.03 -8.47
N GLY A 96 0.30 9.30 -8.49
CA GLY A 96 1.70 9.71 -8.49
C GLY A 96 2.29 9.92 -9.88
N SER A 97 1.58 9.60 -10.97
CA SER A 97 2.05 9.87 -12.34
C SER A 97 2.42 11.34 -12.51
N PRO A 98 3.71 11.67 -12.75
CA PRO A 98 4.16 13.05 -12.91
C PRO A 98 3.58 13.67 -14.18
N MET A 99 3.23 14.94 -14.10
CA MET A 99 2.61 15.71 -15.19
C MET A 99 3.46 16.91 -15.54
N TYR A 100 3.77 17.07 -16.82
CA TYR A 100 4.70 18.08 -17.32
C TYR A 100 4.04 18.96 -18.38
N ILE A 101 4.30 20.27 -18.30
CA ILE A 101 3.99 21.25 -19.34
C ILE A 101 5.31 21.89 -19.76
N ASN A 102 5.63 21.86 -21.05
CA ASN A 102 6.89 22.39 -21.60
C ASN A 102 8.13 21.85 -20.83
N GLY A 103 8.14 20.55 -20.52
CA GLY A 103 9.23 19.89 -19.79
C GLY A 103 9.32 20.22 -18.29
N ARG A 104 8.46 21.09 -17.75
CA ARG A 104 8.45 21.47 -16.34
C ARG A 104 7.35 20.71 -15.59
N LEU A 105 7.69 20.13 -14.45
CA LEU A 105 6.80 19.36 -13.59
C LEU A 105 5.78 20.28 -12.90
N ILE A 106 4.48 20.02 -13.09
CA ILE A 106 3.38 20.80 -12.49
C ILE A 106 2.77 20.12 -11.29
N GLY A 107 2.79 18.78 -11.22
CA GLY A 107 2.13 17.99 -10.18
C GLY A 107 2.05 16.52 -10.55
N ALA A 108 1.22 15.77 -9.85
CA ALA A 108 1.01 14.36 -10.12
C ALA A 108 -0.47 13.98 -9.99
N LEU A 109 -0.92 13.02 -10.82
CA LEU A 109 -2.25 12.42 -10.71
C LEU A 109 -2.49 11.92 -9.28
N SER A 110 -3.62 12.31 -8.68
CA SER A 110 -3.91 12.02 -7.27
C SER A 110 -5.26 11.37 -7.04
N ALA A 111 -6.30 11.79 -7.74
CA ALA A 111 -7.65 11.27 -7.52
C ALA A 111 -8.46 11.24 -8.82
N ALA A 112 -9.46 10.35 -8.86
CA ALA A 112 -10.39 10.23 -9.97
C ALA A 112 -11.82 10.23 -9.46
N PHE A 113 -12.78 10.54 -10.34
CA PHE A 113 -14.19 10.58 -10.00
C PHE A 113 -14.80 9.17 -10.07
N ALA A 114 -15.46 8.76 -9.01
CA ALA A 114 -15.88 7.36 -8.79
C ALA A 114 -17.02 6.88 -9.71
N TRP A 115 -17.77 7.77 -10.37
CA TRP A 115 -19.01 7.39 -11.10
C TRP A 115 -19.06 7.87 -12.54
N GLN A 116 -17.94 8.14 -13.17
CA GLN A 116 -17.93 8.51 -14.59
C GLN A 116 -18.35 7.29 -15.45
N ALA A 117 -19.64 7.06 -15.61
CA ALA A 117 -20.12 6.09 -16.60
C ALA A 117 -19.68 6.57 -18.00
N GLY A 118 -18.73 5.87 -18.60
CA GLY A 118 -18.29 6.08 -19.99
C GLY A 118 -17.12 7.06 -20.22
N GLN A 119 -16.87 8.05 -19.37
CA GLN A 119 -15.78 9.01 -19.52
C GLN A 119 -14.96 9.10 -18.22
N ARG A 120 -13.86 8.33 -18.14
CA ARG A 120 -12.94 8.33 -17.01
C ARG A 120 -11.65 9.09 -17.31
N ASP A 121 -11.77 10.01 -18.22
CA ASP A 121 -10.69 10.86 -18.73
C ASP A 121 -10.43 12.09 -17.84
N ILE A 122 -11.41 12.49 -16.99
CA ILE A 122 -11.27 13.64 -16.09
C ILE A 122 -10.83 13.16 -14.70
N ALA A 123 -9.79 13.82 -14.18
CA ALA A 123 -9.19 13.50 -12.90
C ALA A 123 -8.55 14.72 -12.24
N LEU A 124 -8.02 14.53 -11.04
CA LEU A 124 -7.37 15.54 -10.23
C LEU A 124 -5.87 15.25 -10.11
N ALA A 125 -5.07 16.32 -10.08
CA ALA A 125 -3.65 16.23 -9.75
C ALA A 125 -3.31 17.17 -8.59
N THR A 126 -2.42 16.69 -7.72
CA THR A 126 -1.85 17.47 -6.62
C THR A 126 -0.67 18.29 -7.17
N PRO A 127 -0.62 19.61 -6.89
CA PRO A 127 0.49 20.46 -7.32
C PRO A 127 1.82 20.00 -6.74
N ILE A 128 2.88 20.02 -7.54
CA ILE A 128 4.21 19.56 -7.11
C ILE A 128 4.75 20.34 -5.92
N GLN A 129 4.46 21.63 -5.82
CA GLN A 129 4.92 22.48 -4.72
C GLN A 129 4.41 21.99 -3.36
N ASP A 130 3.17 21.47 -3.32
CA ASP A 130 2.60 20.93 -2.09
C ASP A 130 3.12 19.53 -1.77
N MET A 131 3.38 18.73 -2.80
CA MET A 131 4.00 17.41 -2.63
C MET A 131 5.44 17.52 -2.09
N LEU A 132 6.22 18.49 -2.55
CA LEU A 132 7.60 18.69 -2.09
C LEU A 132 7.68 19.02 -0.60
N LYS A 133 6.68 19.70 -0.04
CA LYS A 133 6.60 19.99 1.41
C LYS A 133 6.66 18.72 2.28
N VAL A 134 6.25 17.56 1.73
CA VAL A 134 6.32 16.28 2.45
C VAL A 134 7.75 15.85 2.74
N LEU A 135 8.71 16.27 1.91
CA LEU A 135 10.13 15.98 2.13
C LEU A 135 10.70 16.74 3.34
N ASP A 136 10.18 17.94 3.62
CA ASP A 136 10.65 18.84 4.68
C ASP A 136 9.90 18.64 6.01
N ARG A 137 8.91 17.78 6.06
CA ARG A 137 8.02 17.52 7.21
C ARG A 137 7.27 18.76 7.70
N PRO A 138 6.11 19.15 7.28
CA PRO A 138 4.92 18.99 8.11
C PRO A 138 3.60 18.96 7.36
N SER A 139 2.68 18.12 7.74
CA SER A 139 1.26 18.43 7.61
C SER A 139 0.53 17.88 8.83
N ARG A 140 -0.38 18.67 9.41
CA ARG A 140 -1.23 18.22 10.50
C ARG A 140 -2.41 17.46 9.91
N PRO A 141 -2.77 16.26 10.42
CA PRO A 141 -4.00 15.60 10.03
C PRO A 141 -5.19 16.47 10.43
N THR A 142 -6.17 16.55 9.56
CA THR A 142 -7.42 17.24 9.86
C THR A 142 -8.61 16.35 9.50
N SER A 143 -9.69 16.45 10.28
CA SER A 143 -10.82 15.52 10.24
C SER A 143 -11.97 15.93 9.30
N ALA A 144 -11.91 17.09 8.65
CA ALA A 144 -12.96 17.57 7.76
C ALA A 144 -12.78 17.08 6.33
N LEU A 145 -13.87 16.84 5.60
CA LEU A 145 -13.83 16.50 4.19
C LEU A 145 -13.50 17.76 3.38
N PRO A 146 -12.40 17.79 2.62
CA PRO A 146 -12.04 18.94 1.81
C PRO A 146 -13.03 19.11 0.67
N THR A 147 -13.55 20.33 0.54
CA THR A 147 -14.40 20.74 -0.57
C THR A 147 -13.63 21.75 -1.41
N TYR A 148 -13.57 21.48 -2.71
CA TYR A 148 -12.91 22.33 -3.69
C TYR A 148 -13.95 22.94 -4.62
N HIS A 149 -13.74 24.19 -5.04
CA HIS A 149 -14.59 24.92 -5.96
C HIS A 149 -13.88 25.14 -7.29
N ALA A 150 -14.58 24.85 -8.37
CA ALA A 150 -14.12 25.15 -9.71
C ALA A 150 -14.33 26.65 -10.03
N SER A 151 -13.49 27.22 -10.88
CA SER A 151 -13.65 28.60 -11.34
C SER A 151 -14.84 28.77 -12.28
N ARG A 152 -15.29 27.69 -12.90
CA ARG A 152 -16.46 27.58 -13.77
C ARG A 152 -17.05 26.18 -13.72
N PRO A 153 -18.34 25.99 -14.07
CA PRO A 153 -18.92 24.66 -14.13
C PRO A 153 -18.25 23.77 -15.21
N HIS A 154 -18.08 22.50 -14.90
CA HIS A 154 -17.55 21.46 -15.80
C HIS A 154 -18.55 20.32 -15.94
N VAL A 155 -18.59 19.66 -17.11
CA VAL A 155 -19.37 18.44 -17.28
C VAL A 155 -18.50 17.24 -16.93
N ILE A 156 -18.89 16.55 -15.85
CA ILE A 156 -18.19 15.37 -15.33
C ILE A 156 -19.22 14.24 -15.22
N GLY A 157 -19.02 13.14 -15.97
CA GLY A 157 -19.94 12.01 -15.99
C GLY A 157 -21.38 12.39 -16.38
N GLY A 158 -21.57 13.33 -17.31
CA GLY A 158 -22.87 13.83 -17.76
C GLY A 158 -23.57 14.81 -16.79
N ARG A 159 -22.92 15.21 -15.69
CA ARG A 159 -23.45 16.18 -14.70
C ARG A 159 -22.66 17.47 -14.74
N VAL A 160 -23.34 18.59 -14.55
CA VAL A 160 -22.71 19.90 -14.41
C VAL A 160 -22.20 20.03 -12.97
N VAL A 161 -20.91 20.23 -12.79
CA VAL A 161 -20.20 20.23 -11.50
C VAL A 161 -19.35 21.50 -11.37
N ASP A 162 -19.50 22.20 -10.27
CA ASP A 162 -18.66 23.34 -9.86
C ASP A 162 -18.02 23.13 -8.48
N ARG A 163 -18.40 22.05 -7.79
CA ARG A 163 -17.90 21.69 -6.47
C ARG A 163 -17.40 20.23 -6.44
N VAL A 164 -16.25 19.99 -5.82
CA VAL A 164 -15.68 18.65 -5.65
C VAL A 164 -15.39 18.42 -4.17
N VAL A 165 -15.92 17.34 -3.61
CA VAL A 165 -15.57 16.82 -2.30
C VAL A 165 -14.57 15.68 -2.50
N VAL A 166 -13.44 15.69 -1.77
CA VAL A 166 -12.45 14.61 -1.83
C VAL A 166 -12.54 13.81 -0.54
N THR A 167 -12.69 12.48 -0.65
CA THR A 167 -12.70 11.55 0.48
C THR A 167 -11.84 10.34 0.17
N ALA A 168 -11.13 9.82 1.16
CA ALA A 168 -10.37 8.58 1.04
C ALA A 168 -11.29 7.33 1.02
N ASP A 169 -12.50 7.45 1.58
CA ASP A 169 -13.45 6.35 1.68
C ASP A 169 -14.42 6.34 0.48
N PRO A 170 -14.30 5.37 -0.45
CA PRO A 170 -15.16 5.26 -1.62
C PRO A 170 -16.62 4.92 -1.27
N PHE A 171 -16.87 4.19 -0.17
CA PHE A 171 -18.24 3.85 0.26
C PHE A 171 -18.93 5.07 0.88
N ARG A 172 -18.20 5.82 1.69
CA ARG A 172 -18.67 7.13 2.17
C ARG A 172 -18.95 8.09 1.02
N ALA A 173 -18.16 8.01 -0.07
CA ALA A 173 -18.39 8.79 -1.27
C ALA A 173 -19.78 8.55 -1.87
N LEU A 174 -20.23 7.30 -1.96
CA LEU A 174 -21.56 6.94 -2.50
C LEU A 174 -22.69 7.42 -1.58
N GLY A 175 -22.53 7.27 -0.26
CA GLY A 175 -23.50 7.76 0.73
C GLY A 175 -23.60 9.29 0.75
N LEU A 176 -22.50 9.99 0.56
CA LEU A 176 -22.47 11.46 0.50
C LEU A 176 -23.21 12.01 -0.72
N LEU A 177 -23.18 11.29 -1.85
CA LEU A 177 -23.84 11.76 -3.09
C LEU A 177 -25.34 12.04 -2.93
N ALA A 178 -26.02 11.26 -2.10
CA ALA A 178 -27.47 11.42 -1.88
C ALA A 178 -27.83 12.70 -1.12
N GLY A 179 -26.88 13.26 -0.33
CA GLY A 179 -27.10 14.44 0.51
C GLY A 179 -26.40 15.72 0.03
N LEU A 180 -25.60 15.63 -1.03
CA LEU A 180 -24.88 16.79 -1.56
C LEU A 180 -25.68 17.54 -2.64
N PRO A 181 -25.43 18.86 -2.83
CA PRO A 181 -26.02 19.61 -3.93
C PRO A 181 -25.74 18.95 -5.29
N ALA A 182 -26.71 19.08 -6.22
CA ALA A 182 -26.65 18.43 -7.54
C ALA A 182 -25.39 18.78 -8.37
N ASN A 183 -24.82 19.97 -8.12
CA ASN A 183 -23.60 20.47 -8.76
C ASN A 183 -22.29 19.99 -8.07
N THR A 184 -22.38 19.04 -7.15
CA THR A 184 -21.24 18.52 -6.40
C THR A 184 -20.82 17.13 -6.91
N ALA A 185 -19.53 16.98 -7.17
CA ALA A 185 -18.88 15.72 -7.46
C ALA A 185 -18.09 15.23 -6.23
N VAL A 186 -17.95 13.92 -6.09
CA VAL A 186 -17.05 13.31 -5.10
C VAL A 186 -15.92 12.62 -5.83
N ALA A 187 -14.68 12.93 -5.44
CA ALA A 187 -13.48 12.30 -5.92
C ALA A 187 -12.82 11.48 -4.82
N THR A 188 -12.24 10.35 -5.19
CA THR A 188 -11.52 9.48 -4.26
C THR A 188 -10.09 9.27 -4.75
N PRO A 189 -9.08 9.29 -3.86
CA PRO A 189 -7.78 8.75 -4.16
C PRO A 189 -7.91 7.31 -4.68
N ALA A 190 -7.12 6.98 -5.69
CA ALA A 190 -7.25 5.68 -6.34
C ALA A 190 -6.35 4.64 -5.64
N VAL A 191 -6.63 4.33 -4.36
CA VAL A 191 -5.93 3.28 -3.64
C VAL A 191 -6.64 1.96 -3.86
N VAL A 192 -5.99 1.05 -4.59
CA VAL A 192 -6.38 -0.35 -4.70
C VAL A 192 -5.31 -1.17 -4.00
N THR A 193 -5.72 -1.94 -3.01
CA THR A 193 -4.85 -2.86 -2.28
C THR A 193 -5.09 -4.28 -2.74
N PHE A 194 -4.02 -5.04 -2.82
CA PHE A 194 -4.06 -6.45 -3.20
C PHE A 194 -3.76 -7.30 -1.98
N THR A 195 -4.51 -8.40 -1.84
CA THR A 195 -4.20 -9.45 -0.87
C THR A 195 -3.88 -10.74 -1.61
N ARG A 196 -2.92 -11.46 -1.10
CA ARG A 196 -2.58 -12.81 -1.54
C ARG A 196 -2.31 -13.70 -0.33
N GLY A 197 -2.61 -14.97 -0.46
CA GLY A 197 -2.22 -15.96 0.53
C GLY A 197 -3.18 -16.12 1.72
N LEU A 198 -4.17 -15.27 1.89
CA LEU A 198 -5.25 -15.48 2.86
C LEU A 198 -6.31 -16.43 2.30
N SER A 199 -6.97 -17.16 3.20
CA SER A 199 -8.15 -17.94 2.84
C SER A 199 -9.33 -17.03 2.45
N PRO A 200 -10.34 -17.52 1.73
CA PRO A 200 -11.51 -16.70 1.36
C PRO A 200 -12.22 -16.08 2.57
N ARG A 201 -12.29 -16.80 3.69
CA ARG A 201 -12.88 -16.30 4.94
C ARG A 201 -12.03 -15.20 5.55
N ALA A 202 -10.73 -15.43 5.66
CA ALA A 202 -9.79 -14.43 6.19
C ALA A 202 -9.79 -13.15 5.34
N ASN A 203 -9.87 -13.26 4.00
CA ASN A 203 -10.01 -12.11 3.13
C ASN A 203 -11.30 -11.32 3.37
N ARG A 204 -12.44 -12.00 3.58
CA ARG A 204 -13.70 -11.30 3.91
C ARG A 204 -13.61 -10.55 5.25
N ILE A 205 -12.98 -11.18 6.26
CA ILE A 205 -12.76 -10.50 7.55
C ILE A 205 -11.87 -9.27 7.37
N LEU A 206 -10.78 -9.41 6.62
CA LEU A 206 -9.88 -8.30 6.33
C LEU A 206 -10.59 -7.16 5.57
N ALA A 207 -11.39 -7.48 4.57
CA ALA A 207 -12.18 -6.50 3.83
C ALA A 207 -13.09 -5.70 4.76
N ASN A 208 -13.86 -6.38 5.60
CA ASN A 208 -14.73 -5.72 6.60
C ASN A 208 -13.97 -4.80 7.57
N LEU A 209 -12.69 -5.10 7.86
CA LEU A 209 -11.85 -4.29 8.76
C LEU A 209 -11.26 -3.06 8.05
N LEU A 210 -10.93 -3.15 6.75
CA LEU A 210 -10.17 -2.15 6.04
C LEU A 210 -10.97 -1.32 5.03
N GLU A 211 -12.07 -1.83 4.50
CA GLU A 211 -12.97 -1.06 3.62
C GLU A 211 -13.47 0.24 4.28
N PRO A 212 -13.85 0.25 5.58
CA PRO A 212 -14.23 1.49 6.25
C PRO A 212 -13.09 2.53 6.34
N LYS A 213 -11.84 2.09 6.15
CA LYS A 213 -10.64 2.96 6.11
C LYS A 213 -10.29 3.42 4.70
N GLY A 214 -11.08 3.07 3.69
CA GLY A 214 -10.90 3.51 2.31
C GLY A 214 -10.08 2.57 1.42
N HIS A 215 -9.79 1.36 1.87
CA HIS A 215 -9.13 0.35 1.04
C HIS A 215 -10.14 -0.44 0.21
N GLU A 216 -10.01 -0.40 -1.10
CA GLU A 216 -10.66 -1.35 -2.00
C GLU A 216 -9.76 -2.58 -2.11
N ILE A 217 -10.18 -3.71 -1.52
CA ILE A 217 -9.37 -4.91 -1.45
C ILE A 217 -9.69 -5.84 -2.61
N LEU A 218 -8.71 -6.06 -3.46
CA LEU A 218 -8.77 -7.07 -4.51
C LEU A 218 -8.01 -8.31 -4.07
N GLN A 219 -8.66 -9.46 -4.11
CA GLN A 219 -7.99 -10.74 -3.96
C GLN A 219 -7.20 -11.02 -5.23
N GLY A 220 -5.89 -10.74 -5.19
CA GLY A 220 -5.01 -10.88 -6.33
C GLY A 220 -4.39 -12.28 -6.41
N HIS A 221 -4.18 -12.72 -7.65
CA HIS A 221 -3.35 -13.85 -7.98
C HIS A 221 -1.98 -13.38 -8.52
N GLY A 222 -1.49 -12.24 -8.04
CA GLY A 222 -0.14 -11.76 -8.36
C GLY A 222 0.89 -12.79 -7.88
N GLY A 223 1.72 -13.31 -8.77
CA GLY A 223 2.86 -14.14 -8.41
C GLY A 223 3.89 -13.32 -7.62
N ARG A 224 4.75 -13.97 -6.84
CA ARG A 224 6.02 -13.38 -6.46
C ARG A 224 6.72 -13.02 -7.76
N GLY A 225 6.80 -11.72 -8.08
CA GLY A 225 7.49 -11.29 -9.28
C GLY A 225 8.98 -11.52 -9.10
N ASP A 226 9.48 -12.57 -9.72
CA ASP A 226 10.94 -12.77 -9.86
C ASP A 226 11.45 -11.92 -11.03
N PHE A 227 11.36 -10.60 -10.84
CA PHE A 227 11.87 -9.63 -11.80
C PHE A 227 12.95 -8.75 -11.17
N ALA A 228 13.94 -8.39 -11.97
CA ALA A 228 14.98 -7.46 -11.54
C ALA A 228 14.40 -6.04 -11.36
N ALA A 229 14.68 -5.43 -10.22
CA ALA A 229 14.34 -4.02 -10.01
C ALA A 229 15.14 -3.15 -10.98
N ARG A 230 14.45 -2.24 -11.68
CA ARG A 230 15.09 -1.21 -12.52
C ARG A 230 15.35 0.05 -11.69
N PRO A 231 16.34 0.86 -12.08
CA PRO A 231 16.50 2.19 -11.50
C PRO A 231 15.19 2.99 -11.62
N LEU A 232 14.80 3.64 -10.52
CA LEU A 232 13.58 4.44 -10.50
C LEU A 232 13.79 5.76 -11.23
N GLU A 233 12.84 6.06 -12.10
CA GLU A 233 12.68 7.35 -12.78
C GLU A 233 11.25 7.89 -12.58
N PRO A 234 10.99 9.18 -12.80
CA PRO A 234 9.64 9.71 -12.79
C PRO A 234 8.73 8.95 -13.77
N GLY A 235 7.59 8.44 -13.25
CA GLY A 235 6.69 7.56 -13.99
C GLY A 235 6.85 6.07 -13.68
N SER A 236 7.95 5.63 -13.03
CA SER A 236 8.15 4.23 -12.60
C SER A 236 7.03 3.77 -11.67
N SER A 237 6.65 2.51 -11.81
CA SER A 237 5.74 1.84 -10.88
C SER A 237 6.48 1.36 -9.65
N VAL A 238 5.90 1.54 -8.47
CA VAL A 238 6.42 1.06 -7.19
C VAL A 238 5.32 0.45 -6.34
N GLY A 239 5.70 -0.49 -5.47
CA GLY A 239 4.79 -1.07 -4.49
C GLY A 239 4.91 -0.40 -3.14
N ILE A 240 3.77 -0.20 -2.48
CA ILE A 240 3.65 0.11 -1.07
C ILE A 240 3.17 -1.16 -0.40
N GLN A 241 4.02 -1.79 0.39
CA GLN A 241 3.75 -3.12 0.94
C GLN A 241 3.80 -3.10 2.46
N GLU A 242 2.74 -3.58 3.09
CA GLU A 242 2.60 -3.61 4.55
C GLU A 242 2.73 -5.04 5.10
N VAL A 243 2.40 -6.05 4.28
CA VAL A 243 2.61 -7.47 4.60
C VAL A 243 3.23 -8.17 3.40
N ARG A 244 4.25 -9.00 3.65
CA ARG A 244 4.96 -9.74 2.61
C ARG A 244 5.30 -11.16 3.05
N GLY A 245 5.44 -12.08 2.10
CA GLY A 245 5.77 -13.49 2.33
C GLY A 245 4.74 -14.41 1.69
N ASP A 246 4.31 -15.46 2.41
CA ASP A 246 3.25 -16.34 1.94
C ASP A 246 1.88 -15.64 1.97
N VAL A 247 1.74 -14.62 2.82
CA VAL A 247 0.64 -13.68 2.80
C VAL A 247 1.19 -12.31 2.41
N GLU A 248 0.50 -11.63 1.49
CA GLU A 248 0.87 -10.30 1.02
C GLU A 248 -0.32 -9.34 1.13
N PHE A 249 0.00 -8.09 1.49
CA PHE A 249 -0.92 -6.96 1.46
C PHE A 249 -0.17 -5.70 1.07
N GLY A 250 -0.69 -4.98 0.10
CA GLY A 250 -0.11 -3.75 -0.41
C GLY A 250 -0.77 -3.29 -1.69
N GLY A 251 -0.23 -2.25 -2.30
CA GLY A 251 -0.75 -1.72 -3.57
C GLY A 251 0.35 -1.10 -4.41
N ILE A 252 -0.06 -0.58 -5.56
CA ILE A 252 0.83 0.00 -6.56
C ILE A 252 0.58 1.49 -6.66
N CYS A 253 1.66 2.26 -6.68
CA CYS A 253 1.68 3.68 -6.99
C CYS A 253 2.70 3.98 -8.11
N THR A 254 2.77 5.24 -8.50
CA THR A 254 3.72 5.74 -9.50
C THR A 254 4.66 6.77 -8.85
N VAL A 255 5.93 6.74 -9.23
CA VAL A 255 6.95 7.70 -8.78
C VAL A 255 6.71 9.05 -9.45
N THR A 256 6.51 10.08 -8.64
CA THR A 256 6.37 11.46 -9.14
C THR A 256 7.73 12.07 -9.44
N THR A 257 8.65 11.97 -8.49
CA THR A 257 10.02 12.48 -8.65
C THR A 257 10.97 11.79 -7.69
N LYS A 258 12.25 11.83 -8.04
CA LYS A 258 13.37 11.36 -7.23
C LYS A 258 14.37 12.50 -7.05
N ILE A 259 14.76 12.79 -5.82
CA ILE A 259 15.75 13.81 -5.46
C ILE A 259 16.79 13.14 -4.54
N GLY A 260 17.97 12.84 -5.09
CA GLY A 260 18.94 12.01 -4.41
C GLY A 260 18.40 10.62 -4.11
N ASN A 261 18.38 10.23 -2.85
CA ASN A 261 17.78 8.96 -2.37
C ASN A 261 16.32 9.11 -1.89
N ARG A 262 15.73 10.31 -1.97
CA ARG A 262 14.33 10.57 -1.61
C ARG A 262 13.43 10.41 -2.83
N VAL A 263 12.27 9.81 -2.63
CA VAL A 263 11.23 9.68 -3.66
C VAL A 263 9.90 10.22 -3.17
N LEU A 264 9.15 10.85 -4.07
CA LEU A 264 7.75 11.20 -3.88
C LEU A 264 6.90 10.30 -4.76
N VAL A 265 5.84 9.74 -4.20
CA VAL A 265 4.96 8.80 -4.88
C VAL A 265 3.49 9.04 -4.53
N CYS A 266 2.56 8.43 -5.24
CA CYS A 266 1.11 8.40 -5.09
C CYS A 266 0.38 9.73 -5.35
N GLY A 267 0.93 10.90 -4.99
CA GLY A 267 0.23 12.19 -5.15
C GLY A 267 -0.95 12.43 -4.20
N HIS A 268 -1.17 11.53 -3.27
CA HIS A 268 -2.19 11.55 -2.21
C HIS A 268 -1.71 10.69 -1.02
N PRO A 269 -2.36 10.73 0.15
CA PRO A 269 -2.02 9.87 1.28
C PRO A 269 -2.38 8.40 0.99
N TRP A 270 -1.68 7.49 1.64
CA TRP A 270 -2.05 6.08 1.74
C TRP A 270 -3.13 5.87 2.80
N GLU A 271 -2.82 6.19 4.06
CA GLU A 271 -3.73 6.22 5.20
C GLU A 271 -3.70 7.57 5.96
N ASN A 272 -2.81 8.49 5.55
CA ASN A 272 -2.58 9.80 6.18
C ASN A 272 -2.10 9.70 7.64
N LEU A 273 -1.25 8.75 7.94
CA LEU A 273 -0.78 8.47 9.31
C LEU A 273 0.44 9.29 9.75
N GLY A 274 0.98 10.12 8.86
CA GLY A 274 2.14 10.94 9.16
C GLY A 274 3.45 10.19 9.01
N ASP A 275 4.19 10.00 10.10
CA ASP A 275 5.42 9.21 10.10
C ASP A 275 5.07 7.72 10.07
N VAL A 276 5.60 7.00 9.09
CA VAL A 276 5.32 5.59 8.84
C VAL A 276 6.61 4.80 8.55
N ASP A 277 6.48 3.51 8.33
CA ASP A 277 7.62 2.62 8.05
C ASP A 277 7.18 1.48 7.11
N TYR A 278 6.55 1.84 5.95
CA TYR A 278 6.09 0.84 4.98
C TYR A 278 7.23 0.38 4.08
N ALA A 279 7.15 -0.85 3.59
CA ALA A 279 8.09 -1.31 2.59
C ALA A 279 7.81 -0.64 1.24
N LEU A 280 8.81 0.08 0.72
CA LEU A 280 8.83 0.52 -0.67
C LEU A 280 9.47 -0.59 -1.50
N THR A 281 8.70 -1.16 -2.43
CA THR A 281 9.15 -2.29 -3.25
C THR A 281 9.25 -1.92 -4.73
N ALA A 282 10.07 -2.63 -5.47
CA ALA A 282 9.93 -2.69 -6.91
C ALA A 282 8.54 -3.23 -7.26
N SER A 283 7.99 -2.84 -8.38
CA SER A 283 6.76 -3.42 -8.90
C SER A 283 6.81 -3.62 -10.41
N GLU A 284 6.04 -4.60 -10.88
CA GLU A 284 5.81 -4.89 -12.27
C GLU A 284 4.31 -4.89 -12.56
N VAL A 285 3.87 -4.11 -13.52
CA VAL A 285 2.47 -4.05 -13.92
C VAL A 285 2.19 -5.15 -14.93
N VAL A 286 1.31 -6.09 -14.59
CA VAL A 286 0.89 -7.18 -15.49
C VAL A 286 -0.08 -6.65 -16.54
N THR A 287 -1.06 -5.85 -16.11
CA THR A 287 -2.06 -5.26 -17.00
C THR A 287 -2.82 -4.15 -16.30
N VAL A 288 -3.61 -3.39 -17.08
CA VAL A 288 -4.65 -2.51 -16.55
C VAL A 288 -6.01 -3.14 -16.86
N VAL A 289 -6.75 -3.49 -15.81
CA VAL A 289 -8.11 -4.02 -15.95
C VAL A 289 -9.07 -2.86 -16.14
N ARG A 290 -9.83 -2.90 -17.25
CA ARG A 290 -10.87 -1.92 -17.56
C ARG A 290 -12.18 -2.33 -16.88
N ALA A 291 -12.32 -2.03 -15.60
CA ALA A 291 -13.48 -2.39 -14.81
C ALA A 291 -14.42 -1.21 -14.56
N LEU A 292 -15.69 -1.51 -14.31
CA LEU A 292 -16.66 -0.62 -13.70
C LEU A 292 -16.64 -0.87 -12.18
N PRO A 293 -16.59 0.14 -11.32
CA PRO A 293 -16.69 1.58 -11.58
C PRO A 293 -15.36 2.25 -11.97
N ARG A 294 -14.20 1.61 -11.81
CA ARG A 294 -12.88 2.22 -12.02
C ARG A 294 -11.86 1.23 -12.59
N PRO A 295 -11.09 1.61 -13.65
CA PRO A 295 -9.92 0.83 -14.08
C PRO A 295 -8.86 0.77 -12.97
N PHE A 296 -8.08 -0.30 -12.96
CA PHE A 296 -6.98 -0.46 -11.99
C PHE A 296 -5.83 -1.27 -12.57
N LYS A 297 -4.62 -1.00 -12.10
CA LYS A 297 -3.44 -1.80 -12.42
C LYS A 297 -3.45 -3.09 -11.62
N VAL A 298 -3.19 -4.20 -12.28
CA VAL A 298 -2.82 -5.47 -11.66
C VAL A 298 -1.33 -5.66 -11.83
N GLY A 299 -0.64 -6.03 -10.77
CA GLY A 299 0.81 -6.22 -10.85
C GLY A 299 1.38 -7.00 -9.68
N ASN A 300 2.68 -7.25 -9.76
CA ASN A 300 3.46 -7.99 -8.78
C ASN A 300 4.29 -7.01 -7.95
N LEU A 301 4.38 -7.28 -6.64
CA LEU A 301 5.30 -6.60 -5.73
C LEU A 301 6.60 -7.41 -5.65
N GLY A 302 7.72 -6.73 -5.79
CA GLY A 302 9.04 -7.35 -5.85
C GLY A 302 9.86 -7.16 -4.57
N GLN A 303 11.17 -7.06 -4.75
CA GLN A 303 12.10 -6.84 -3.65
C GLN A 303 11.92 -5.46 -3.03
N ILE A 304 12.26 -5.35 -1.72
CA ILE A 304 12.32 -4.06 -1.02
C ILE A 304 13.48 -3.25 -1.60
N ILE A 305 13.19 -2.03 -2.02
CA ILE A 305 14.16 -1.07 -2.56
C ILE A 305 14.34 0.15 -1.65
N GLY A 306 13.47 0.29 -0.64
CA GLY A 306 13.51 1.39 0.30
C GLY A 306 12.40 1.30 1.35
N VAL A 307 12.18 2.40 2.02
CA VAL A 307 11.11 2.56 3.00
C VAL A 307 10.28 3.81 2.65
N ILE A 308 8.97 3.72 2.80
CA ILE A 308 8.10 4.90 2.89
C ILE A 308 8.12 5.34 4.34
N ASP A 309 8.58 6.55 4.58
CA ASP A 309 8.75 7.13 5.92
C ASP A 309 7.81 8.32 6.19
N GLN A 310 7.10 8.81 5.17
CA GLN A 310 6.09 9.86 5.30
C GLN A 310 4.83 9.48 4.52
N ASP A 311 3.68 9.53 5.20
CA ASP A 311 2.34 9.35 4.62
C ASP A 311 1.50 10.59 4.95
N ARG A 312 1.46 11.55 4.01
CA ARG A 312 0.89 12.88 4.21
C ARG A 312 -0.18 13.20 3.19
N GLY A 313 -1.01 14.17 3.50
CA GLY A 313 -2.20 14.54 2.72
C GLY A 313 -1.96 14.83 1.22
N THR A 314 -0.76 15.24 0.82
CA THR A 314 -0.44 15.60 -0.57
C THR A 314 0.36 14.56 -1.32
N ALA A 315 1.06 13.67 -0.60
CA ALA A 315 1.88 12.60 -1.17
C ALA A 315 2.37 11.68 -0.07
N ILE A 316 2.97 10.56 -0.47
CA ILE A 316 3.84 9.78 0.39
C ILE A 316 5.30 9.94 -0.07
N ALA A 317 6.22 9.93 0.88
CA ALA A 317 7.64 10.05 0.61
C ALA A 317 8.40 8.85 1.17
N GLY A 318 9.47 8.49 0.48
CA GLY A 318 10.32 7.36 0.87
C GLY A 318 11.80 7.65 0.74
N THR A 319 12.59 6.78 1.35
CA THR A 319 14.05 6.77 1.28
C THR A 319 14.53 5.46 0.67
N LEU A 320 15.22 5.55 -0.46
CA LEU A 320 15.83 4.39 -1.13
C LEU A 320 17.03 3.86 -0.34
N GLY A 321 17.25 2.55 -0.42
CA GLY A 321 18.37 1.87 0.23
C GLY A 321 18.20 1.66 1.74
N ARG A 322 17.13 2.16 2.34
CA ARG A 322 16.76 1.93 3.74
C ARG A 322 15.80 0.74 3.84
N LEU A 323 15.86 -0.05 4.90
CA LEU A 323 14.94 -1.15 5.13
C LEU A 323 13.89 -0.78 6.19
N PRO A 324 12.62 -1.17 6.00
CA PRO A 324 11.59 -1.00 7.01
C PRO A 324 11.83 -1.94 8.21
N ARG A 325 11.27 -1.56 9.36
CA ARG A 325 11.22 -2.47 10.50
C ARG A 325 10.07 -3.43 10.31
N LEU A 326 10.36 -4.73 10.40
CA LEU A 326 9.38 -5.79 10.17
C LEU A 326 9.17 -6.61 11.44
N PHE A 327 7.96 -7.13 11.58
CA PHE A 327 7.52 -8.10 12.58
C PHE A 327 7.32 -9.43 11.86
N ASN A 328 8.12 -10.42 12.20
CA ASN A 328 8.04 -11.75 11.58
C ASN A 328 6.90 -12.55 12.20
N VAL A 329 6.11 -13.20 11.38
CA VAL A 329 5.05 -14.12 11.77
C VAL A 329 5.30 -15.45 11.09
N ARG A 330 5.41 -16.51 11.87
CA ARG A 330 5.51 -17.89 11.40
C ARG A 330 4.40 -18.71 12.02
N VAL A 331 3.60 -19.36 11.18
CA VAL A 331 2.49 -20.22 11.63
C VAL A 331 2.73 -21.63 11.11
N VAL A 332 2.74 -22.58 11.99
CA VAL A 332 2.87 -24.02 11.70
C VAL A 332 1.64 -24.74 12.23
N VAL A 333 0.90 -25.40 11.37
CA VAL A 333 -0.30 -26.16 11.73
C VAL A 333 -0.07 -27.63 11.35
N THR A 334 -0.34 -28.52 12.29
CA THR A 334 -0.33 -29.98 12.08
C THR A 334 -1.71 -30.54 12.42
N ASP A 335 -2.37 -31.16 11.46
CA ASP A 335 -3.62 -31.90 11.68
C ASP A 335 -3.25 -33.37 11.93
N GLN A 336 -3.49 -33.84 13.15
CA GLN A 336 -3.13 -35.20 13.56
C GLN A 336 -4.02 -36.29 12.92
N ASP A 337 -5.24 -35.94 12.53
CA ASP A 337 -6.16 -36.93 11.95
C ASP A 337 -5.79 -37.24 10.48
N THR A 338 -5.27 -36.27 9.77
CA THR A 338 -4.89 -36.40 8.36
C THR A 338 -3.40 -36.50 8.12
N GLY A 339 -2.57 -36.16 9.13
CA GLY A 339 -1.14 -36.04 9.00
C GLY A 339 -0.70 -34.80 8.20
N SER A 340 -1.64 -33.93 7.81
CA SER A 340 -1.35 -32.73 7.03
C SER A 340 -0.56 -31.72 7.87
N ARG A 341 0.45 -31.10 7.24
CA ARG A 341 1.21 -30.00 7.83
C ARG A 341 1.22 -28.80 6.89
N THR A 342 0.86 -27.67 7.40
CA THR A 342 0.87 -26.38 6.69
C THR A 342 1.78 -25.40 7.42
N GLU A 343 2.63 -24.70 6.69
CA GLU A 343 3.45 -23.64 7.22
C GLU A 343 3.24 -22.38 6.39
N LEU A 344 2.99 -21.25 7.05
CA LEU A 344 2.91 -19.93 6.45
C LEU A 344 3.84 -18.97 7.16
N GLY A 345 4.66 -18.25 6.39
CA GLY A 345 5.55 -17.19 6.87
C GLY A 345 5.16 -15.84 6.29
N ALA A 346 5.10 -14.83 7.13
CA ALA A 346 4.90 -13.45 6.68
C ALA A 346 5.71 -12.46 7.51
N GLN A 347 5.99 -11.32 6.91
CA GLN A 347 6.60 -10.16 7.55
C GLN A 347 5.61 -9.01 7.47
N VAL A 348 5.20 -8.50 8.62
CA VAL A 348 4.28 -7.37 8.74
C VAL A 348 5.09 -6.13 9.09
N VAL A 349 4.84 -4.99 8.46
CA VAL A 349 5.45 -3.73 8.90
C VAL A 349 5.11 -3.50 10.38
N ARG A 350 6.03 -2.87 11.12
CA ARG A 350 5.96 -2.80 12.58
C ARG A 350 4.92 -1.80 13.06
N ARG A 351 3.67 -2.10 12.73
CA ARG A 351 2.46 -1.38 13.16
C ARG A 351 1.60 -2.32 14.01
N ARG A 352 1.18 -1.85 15.17
CA ARG A 352 0.39 -2.60 16.14
C ARG A 352 -0.93 -3.11 15.56
N ASP A 353 -1.66 -2.22 14.88
CA ASP A 353 -2.95 -2.50 14.27
C ASP A 353 -2.84 -3.56 13.15
N LEU A 354 -1.80 -3.48 12.31
CA LEU A 354 -1.56 -4.46 11.25
C LEU A 354 -1.14 -5.82 11.81
N ALA A 355 -0.22 -5.85 12.78
CA ALA A 355 0.19 -7.09 13.41
C ALA A 355 -1.01 -7.80 14.06
N ARG A 356 -1.88 -7.04 14.75
CA ARG A 356 -3.10 -7.54 15.36
C ARG A 356 -4.13 -8.02 14.34
N ALA A 357 -4.25 -7.35 13.20
CA ALA A 357 -5.20 -7.75 12.16
C ALA A 357 -4.69 -8.96 11.37
N PHE A 358 -3.44 -8.95 10.91
CA PHE A 358 -2.94 -9.95 9.97
C PHE A 358 -2.51 -11.25 10.64
N THR A 359 -1.93 -11.22 11.84
CA THR A 359 -1.42 -12.46 12.48
C THR A 359 -2.51 -13.51 12.69
N PRO A 360 -3.68 -13.19 13.28
CA PRO A 360 -4.76 -14.19 13.44
C PRO A 360 -5.32 -14.62 12.07
N LEU A 361 -5.35 -13.76 11.05
CA LEU A 361 -5.83 -14.11 9.72
C LEU A 361 -4.85 -15.05 8.99
N ILE A 362 -3.55 -14.90 9.21
CA ILE A 362 -2.51 -15.82 8.71
C ILE A 362 -2.71 -17.19 9.40
N ALA A 363 -2.91 -17.22 10.71
CA ALA A 363 -3.13 -18.44 11.44
C ALA A 363 -4.45 -19.14 11.02
N LEU A 364 -5.54 -18.38 10.89
CA LEU A 364 -6.81 -18.88 10.37
C LEU A 364 -6.64 -19.51 8.98
N SER A 365 -5.91 -18.84 8.09
CA SER A 365 -5.66 -19.35 6.74
C SER A 365 -4.80 -20.62 6.74
N ALA A 366 -3.82 -20.73 7.65
CA ALA A 366 -3.00 -21.93 7.80
C ALA A 366 -3.83 -23.12 8.32
N ILE A 367 -4.70 -22.88 9.29
CA ILE A 367 -5.61 -23.90 9.86
C ILE A 367 -6.57 -24.42 8.79
N GLU A 368 -7.23 -23.51 8.07
CA GLU A 368 -8.16 -23.88 7.01
C GLU A 368 -7.49 -24.65 5.86
N ARG A 369 -6.23 -24.30 5.52
CA ARG A 369 -5.44 -25.06 4.54
C ARG A 369 -5.08 -26.44 5.05
N ALA A 370 -4.60 -26.57 6.30
CA ALA A 370 -4.21 -27.86 6.87
C ALA A 370 -5.39 -28.84 6.91
N ARG A 371 -6.59 -28.33 7.22
CA ARG A 371 -7.83 -29.13 7.26
C ARG A 371 -8.54 -29.26 5.91
N ASN A 372 -8.15 -28.46 4.92
CA ASN A 372 -8.88 -28.28 3.67
C ASN A 372 -10.39 -27.98 3.91
N GLN A 373 -10.69 -27.21 4.95
CA GLN A 373 -12.05 -26.91 5.42
C GLN A 373 -12.11 -25.59 6.15
N ALA A 374 -13.17 -24.81 5.94
CA ALA A 374 -13.49 -23.63 6.72
C ALA A 374 -14.28 -23.99 7.97
N GLY A 375 -13.71 -23.81 9.16
CA GLY A 375 -14.34 -24.16 10.44
C GLY A 375 -14.26 -25.65 10.75
N GLY A 376 -15.28 -26.16 11.46
CA GLY A 376 -15.43 -27.56 11.85
C GLY A 376 -15.11 -27.84 13.31
N GLU A 377 -15.68 -28.95 13.80
CA GLU A 377 -15.50 -29.44 15.16
C GLU A 377 -14.07 -29.92 15.40
N GLY A 378 -13.58 -29.76 16.63
CA GLY A 378 -12.32 -30.35 17.07
C GLY A 378 -11.67 -29.64 18.23
N THR A 379 -10.50 -30.15 18.60
CA THR A 379 -9.58 -29.57 19.58
C THR A 379 -8.38 -28.96 18.85
N ALA A 380 -7.95 -27.78 19.27
CA ALA A 380 -6.70 -27.15 18.89
C ALA A 380 -5.82 -26.93 20.12
N ILE A 381 -4.58 -27.38 20.07
CA ILE A 381 -3.53 -27.01 21.03
C ILE A 381 -2.68 -25.96 20.35
N VAL A 382 -2.64 -24.76 20.91
CA VAL A 382 -1.95 -23.58 20.32
C VAL A 382 -0.81 -23.17 21.22
N LYS A 383 0.39 -23.16 20.69
CA LYS A 383 1.58 -22.65 21.36
C LYS A 383 2.06 -21.39 20.66
N LEU A 384 2.13 -20.31 21.42
CA LEU A 384 2.63 -19.01 20.98
C LEU A 384 4.04 -18.79 21.56
N THR A 385 4.96 -18.35 20.73
CA THR A 385 6.31 -17.92 21.14
C THR A 385 6.58 -16.53 20.61
N LEU A 386 6.50 -15.52 21.48
CA LEU A 386 6.71 -14.12 21.15
C LEU A 386 8.09 -13.65 21.61
N ARG A 387 8.83 -13.01 20.68
CA ARG A 387 10.11 -12.36 20.97
C ARG A 387 9.97 -10.85 20.79
N ALA A 388 10.44 -10.12 21.79
CA ALA A 388 10.43 -8.65 21.76
C ALA A 388 11.74 -8.10 22.35
N LYS A 389 12.21 -6.97 21.83
CA LYS A 389 13.22 -6.18 22.54
C LYS A 389 12.57 -5.67 23.83
N GLY A 390 13.34 -5.64 24.91
CA GLY A 390 12.85 -5.31 26.23
C GLY A 390 12.45 -6.52 27.08
N LEU A 391 12.40 -7.72 26.51
CA LEU A 391 12.21 -8.98 27.25
C LEU A 391 13.53 -9.71 27.44
N PRO A 392 13.80 -10.30 28.63
CA PRO A 392 15.00 -11.11 28.86
C PRO A 392 14.92 -12.50 28.21
N ALA A 393 13.70 -13.01 27.96
CA ALA A 393 13.42 -14.28 27.30
C ALA A 393 12.12 -14.19 26.50
N PRO A 394 11.89 -15.09 25.54
CA PRO A 394 10.61 -15.17 24.83
C PRO A 394 9.44 -15.42 25.80
N ILE A 395 8.29 -14.81 25.50
CA ILE A 395 7.03 -15.19 26.13
C ILE A 395 6.54 -16.45 25.43
N VAL A 396 6.31 -17.50 26.17
CA VAL A 396 5.71 -18.74 25.69
C VAL A 396 4.36 -18.92 26.37
N ARG A 397 3.33 -19.15 25.56
CA ARG A 397 1.97 -19.42 26.03
C ARG A 397 1.43 -20.64 25.29
N GLU A 398 0.82 -21.56 25.99
CA GLU A 398 0.19 -22.73 25.42
C GLU A 398 -1.24 -22.86 25.97
N ASN A 399 -2.20 -23.01 25.07
CA ASN A 399 -3.62 -23.13 25.40
C ASN A 399 -4.28 -24.23 24.57
N MET A 400 -5.36 -24.76 25.08
CA MET A 400 -6.20 -25.75 24.41
C MET A 400 -7.61 -25.20 24.20
N PHE A 401 -8.09 -25.32 22.98
CA PHE A 401 -9.40 -24.86 22.54
C PHE A 401 -10.20 -26.03 21.98
N TYR A 402 -11.49 -26.09 22.31
CA TYR A 402 -12.42 -27.01 21.72
C TYR A 402 -13.64 -26.25 21.19
N SER A 403 -14.11 -26.63 20.04
CA SER A 403 -15.36 -26.11 19.46
C SER A 403 -16.11 -27.24 18.77
N THR A 404 -17.43 -27.24 18.90
CA THR A 404 -18.32 -28.14 18.15
C THR A 404 -18.66 -27.62 16.74
N GLN A 405 -18.24 -26.38 16.43
CA GLN A 405 -18.61 -25.73 15.17
C GLN A 405 -17.40 -25.17 14.41
N ASP A 406 -16.52 -24.46 15.11
CA ASP A 406 -15.41 -23.72 14.48
C ASP A 406 -14.21 -23.61 15.43
N VAL A 407 -13.39 -24.66 15.46
CA VAL A 407 -12.16 -24.67 16.26
C VAL A 407 -11.12 -23.70 15.70
N ALA A 408 -11.16 -23.40 14.41
CA ALA A 408 -10.22 -22.48 13.79
C ALA A 408 -10.40 -21.05 14.34
N THR A 409 -11.62 -20.53 14.37
CA THR A 409 -11.88 -19.23 14.99
C THR A 409 -11.61 -19.23 16.49
N ALA A 410 -12.03 -20.26 17.22
CA ALA A 410 -11.81 -20.35 18.66
C ALA A 410 -10.31 -20.26 19.02
N SER A 411 -9.45 -20.90 18.23
CA SER A 411 -8.00 -20.97 18.50
C SER A 411 -7.24 -19.69 18.15
N VAL A 412 -7.70 -18.88 17.18
CA VAL A 412 -6.98 -17.66 16.78
C VAL A 412 -7.27 -16.45 17.67
N LEU A 413 -8.31 -16.49 18.51
CA LEU A 413 -8.60 -15.40 19.44
C LEU A 413 -7.49 -15.22 20.48
N ASP A 414 -6.85 -16.30 20.92
CA ASP A 414 -5.72 -16.24 21.85
C ASP A 414 -4.52 -15.46 21.30
N ILE A 415 -4.34 -15.48 19.97
CA ILE A 415 -3.29 -14.70 19.28
C ILE A 415 -3.59 -13.21 19.41
N VAL A 416 -4.86 -12.81 19.28
CA VAL A 416 -5.28 -11.41 19.44
C VAL A 416 -4.97 -10.91 20.83
N ASP A 417 -5.34 -11.69 21.86
CA ASP A 417 -5.11 -11.33 23.26
C ASP A 417 -3.62 -11.23 23.60
N ALA A 418 -2.80 -12.17 23.10
CA ALA A 418 -1.35 -12.14 23.31
C ALA A 418 -0.70 -10.92 22.67
N LEU A 419 -1.12 -10.55 21.46
CA LEU A 419 -0.62 -9.34 20.77
C LEU A 419 -1.11 -8.06 21.45
N GLU A 420 -2.36 -8.03 21.94
CA GLU A 420 -2.90 -6.91 22.70
C GLU A 420 -2.03 -6.63 23.93
N LEU A 421 -1.77 -7.66 24.74
CA LEU A 421 -0.90 -7.55 25.91
C LEU A 421 0.53 -7.11 25.55
N ALA A 422 1.07 -7.58 24.43
CA ALA A 422 2.44 -7.26 24.04
C ALA A 422 2.60 -5.83 23.51
N PHE A 423 1.62 -5.35 22.74
CA PHE A 423 1.71 -4.04 22.09
C PHE A 423 1.13 -2.87 22.89
N TYR A 424 0.19 -3.16 23.81
CA TYR A 424 -0.58 -2.13 24.55
C TYR A 424 -0.38 -2.20 26.06
N ASN A 425 0.66 -2.92 26.55
CA ASN A 425 0.96 -2.88 27.97
C ASN A 425 1.64 -1.55 28.36
N ASP A 426 1.22 -0.99 29.49
CA ASP A 426 1.75 0.28 30.01
C ASP A 426 2.93 0.08 30.98
N LEU A 427 3.24 -1.19 31.33
CA LEU A 427 4.23 -1.50 32.38
C LEU A 427 5.66 -1.46 31.84
N ARG A 428 5.85 -1.82 30.56
CA ARG A 428 7.17 -1.91 29.94
C ARG A 428 7.09 -1.65 28.45
N ALA A 429 7.97 -0.79 27.94
CA ALA A 429 8.12 -0.59 26.51
C ALA A 429 8.66 -1.87 25.86
N LEU A 430 7.81 -2.57 25.10
CA LEU A 430 8.17 -3.75 24.33
C LEU A 430 8.18 -3.40 22.85
N GLU A 431 9.16 -3.97 22.14
CA GLU A 431 9.22 -3.92 20.70
C GLU A 431 9.16 -5.34 20.12
N PRO A 432 7.97 -5.93 19.93
CA PRO A 432 7.82 -7.23 19.29
C PRO A 432 8.44 -7.24 17.89
N TYR A 433 9.18 -8.30 17.55
CA TYR A 433 9.81 -8.46 16.25
C TYR A 433 9.62 -9.84 15.63
N ASP A 434 9.18 -10.83 16.40
CA ASP A 434 8.97 -12.21 15.95
C ASP A 434 7.89 -12.90 16.75
N LEU A 435 6.97 -13.59 16.06
CA LEU A 435 5.95 -14.45 16.66
C LEU A 435 5.90 -15.77 15.88
N THR A 436 6.05 -16.87 16.62
CA THR A 436 5.79 -18.22 16.10
C THR A 436 4.50 -18.74 16.73
N VAL A 437 3.60 -19.26 15.89
CA VAL A 437 2.36 -19.93 16.28
C VAL A 437 2.44 -21.37 15.82
N GLU A 438 2.41 -22.31 16.75
CA GLU A 438 2.36 -23.74 16.48
C GLU A 438 1.00 -24.27 16.90
N THR A 439 0.26 -24.87 15.98
CA THR A 439 -1.09 -25.38 16.24
C THR A 439 -1.16 -26.86 15.90
N VAL A 440 -1.61 -27.67 16.85
CA VAL A 440 -1.94 -29.07 16.64
C VAL A 440 -3.45 -29.24 16.66
N LEU A 441 -4.01 -29.77 15.59
CA LEU A 441 -5.45 -29.98 15.39
C LEU A 441 -5.78 -31.46 15.50
N MET A 442 -6.95 -31.77 16.08
CA MET A 442 -7.52 -33.11 16.12
C MET A 442 -9.05 -33.03 16.20
N LYS A 443 -9.77 -34.01 15.61
CA LYS A 443 -11.26 -34.08 15.69
C LYS A 443 -11.75 -34.44 17.09
N ARG A 444 -11.02 -35.33 17.77
CA ARG A 444 -11.43 -35.79 19.12
C ARG A 444 -11.54 -34.62 20.08
N ARG A 445 -12.56 -34.66 20.92
CA ARG A 445 -12.67 -33.79 22.09
C ARG A 445 -11.62 -34.19 23.13
N MET A 446 -10.75 -33.27 23.48
CA MET A 446 -9.88 -33.40 24.64
C MET A 446 -10.52 -32.67 25.82
N THR A 447 -10.46 -33.29 27.00
CA THR A 447 -10.95 -32.72 28.26
C THR A 447 -9.84 -32.80 29.28
N ALA A 448 -9.72 -31.77 30.14
CA ALA A 448 -8.91 -31.79 31.34
C ALA A 448 -9.84 -31.80 32.57
N SER A 449 -9.45 -32.51 33.61
CA SER A 449 -10.15 -32.50 34.89
C SER A 449 -9.28 -31.80 35.94
N ILE A 450 -9.88 -30.94 36.75
CA ILE A 450 -9.22 -30.38 37.91
C ILE A 450 -9.22 -31.50 38.97
N VAL A 451 -8.04 -32.00 39.32
CA VAL A 451 -7.87 -33.10 40.28
C VAL A 451 -7.56 -32.60 41.70
N ASP A 452 -7.11 -31.33 41.80
CA ASP A 452 -6.85 -30.65 43.06
C ASP A 452 -6.98 -29.13 42.86
N ALA A 453 -7.56 -28.39 43.80
CA ALA A 453 -7.78 -26.95 43.71
C ALA A 453 -7.29 -26.25 44.98
#